data_00473267599d6e541ed481a5f543dcd3
#
_entry.id   00473267599d6e541ed481a5f543dcd3
#
_cell.length_a   1.000
_cell.length_b   1.000
_cell.length_c   1.000
_cell.angle_alpha   90.00
_cell.angle_beta   90.00
_cell.angle_gamma   90.00
#
_symmetry.space_group_name_H-M   'P 1'
#
loop_
_entity.id
_entity.type
_entity.pdbx_description
1 polymer ?
#
loop_
_entity_poly.entity_id
_entity_poly.type
_entity_poly.pdbx_seq_one_letter_code
_entity_poly.pdbx_strand_id
1 'polypeptide(L)'
;MTEETTPKPVAEKADESTPKQTVESPEKSTVEKVAEEPKTTTKKPLMKTPEVVFIGNKPPMSYVMAVMTALSSGAITEITLKARGRAIATAVDVAEIACNRFIKDLRVAAIGIGTEEMPAREGENKARNVSTLEIKLAKK
;
A
#
# COMPACT_ATOMS: atom_id res chain seq x y z
N MET A 1 -35.98 52.36 9.43
CA MET A 1 -36.70 51.57 10.45
C MET A 1 -36.08 50.18 10.34
N THR A 2 -35.04 49.93 11.05
CA THR A 2 -35.00 49.34 12.41
C THR A 2 -35.54 47.93 12.35
N GLU A 3 -34.86 46.88 12.68
CA GLU A 3 -33.92 46.47 13.71
C GLU A 3 -33.61 45.00 13.39
N GLU A 4 -32.38 44.61 13.30
CA GLU A 4 -31.64 44.09 14.44
C GLU A 4 -32.28 42.89 15.14
N THR A 5 -31.72 41.76 15.04
CA THR A 5 -31.22 41.11 16.25
C THR A 5 -30.63 39.73 15.95
N THR A 6 -29.34 39.60 15.97
CA THR A 6 -28.67 38.48 16.57
C THR A 6 -29.06 38.46 18.07
N PRO A 7 -29.00 37.40 18.76
CA PRO A 7 -27.76 36.75 19.17
C PRO A 7 -27.87 35.24 19.43
N LYS A 8 -26.74 34.60 19.32
CA LYS A 8 -25.83 34.11 20.34
C LYS A 8 -26.40 33.24 21.47
N PRO A 9 -25.53 32.67 22.09
CA PRO A 9 -24.97 31.31 22.14
C PRO A 9 -25.26 30.67 23.50
N VAL A 10 -24.44 29.77 23.90
CA VAL A 10 -24.17 29.31 25.27
C VAL A 10 -24.59 27.89 25.47
N ALA A 11 -23.73 27.16 25.76
CA ALA A 11 -22.72 26.84 26.75
C ALA A 11 -22.77 25.35 26.90
N GLU A 12 -21.65 24.74 26.72
CA GLU A 12 -20.77 24.39 27.81
C GLU A 12 -21.46 23.64 28.96
N LYS A 13 -21.18 22.38 29.00
CA LYS A 13 -20.68 21.75 30.21
C LYS A 13 -19.97 20.47 29.94
N ALA A 14 -18.68 20.54 30.19
CA ALA A 14 -17.85 19.48 30.63
C ALA A 14 -18.41 18.80 31.89
N ASP A 15 -18.23 17.52 31.96
CA ASP A 15 -17.87 16.75 33.15
C ASP A 15 -17.47 15.37 32.64
N GLU A 16 -16.23 15.05 32.58
CA GLU A 16 -15.40 14.51 33.65
C GLU A 16 -16.04 13.38 34.45
N SER A 17 -15.61 12.20 34.15
CA SER A 17 -15.13 11.23 35.13
C SER A 17 -14.64 9.96 34.49
N THR A 18 -13.32 9.85 34.44
CA THR A 18 -12.62 8.59 34.66
C THR A 18 -12.81 8.24 36.15
N PRO A 19 -13.00 6.97 36.51
CA PRO A 19 -11.84 6.23 36.99
C PRO A 19 -11.84 4.74 36.61
N LYS A 20 -10.62 4.31 36.23
CA LYS A 20 -9.75 3.48 37.05
C LYS A 20 -10.14 2.03 37.27
N GLN A 21 -9.24 1.21 36.71
CA GLN A 21 -8.67 -0.02 37.30
C GLN A 21 -9.60 -1.20 37.45
N THR A 22 -9.17 -2.37 36.97
CA THR A 22 -8.22 -3.27 37.63
C THR A 22 -7.96 -4.44 36.68
N VAL A 23 -6.73 -4.62 36.22
CA VAL A 23 -5.83 -5.71 36.56
C VAL A 23 -6.54 -7.04 36.86
N GLU A 24 -6.35 -8.01 35.99
CA GLU A 24 -5.83 -9.32 36.38
C GLU A 24 -5.69 -10.22 35.16
N SER A 25 -4.46 -10.52 34.85
CA SER A 25 -4.09 -11.77 34.22
C SER A 25 -4.16 -12.86 35.29
N PRO A 26 -4.47 -14.11 34.94
CA PRO A 26 -3.35 -15.02 34.83
C PRO A 26 -3.45 -16.07 33.69
N GLU A 27 -2.27 -16.26 33.11
CA GLU A 27 -1.62 -17.51 32.77
C GLU A 27 -2.45 -18.82 32.81
N LYS A 28 -2.38 -19.53 31.73
CA LYS A 28 -1.67 -20.80 31.57
C LYS A 28 -1.98 -21.44 30.22
N SER A 29 -0.95 -21.50 29.44
CA SER A 29 -0.21 -22.67 28.98
C SER A 29 -1.05 -23.77 28.34
N THR A 30 -0.74 -24.06 27.11
CA THR A 30 -0.14 -25.30 26.61
C THR A 30 -0.07 -25.17 25.07
N VAL A 31 1.11 -24.93 24.56
CA VAL A 31 2.06 -25.85 23.95
C VAL A 31 1.52 -26.74 22.85
N GLU A 32 2.23 -26.61 21.75
CA GLU A 32 2.42 -27.53 20.63
C GLU A 32 1.47 -27.35 19.45
N LYS A 33 1.94 -27.18 18.24
CA LYS A 33 3.10 -27.75 17.54
C LYS A 33 3.25 -27.04 16.21
N VAL A 34 4.38 -26.45 15.96
CA VAL A 34 5.34 -26.70 14.91
C VAL A 34 4.80 -27.39 13.66
N ALA A 35 4.80 -26.67 12.59
CA ALA A 35 5.12 -27.13 11.25
C ALA A 35 5.51 -25.88 10.49
N GLU A 36 6.72 -25.54 10.46
CA GLU A 36 7.76 -25.92 9.53
C GLU A 36 7.52 -25.36 8.14
N GLU A 37 8.23 -24.26 7.93
CA GLU A 37 8.59 -23.78 6.61
C GLU A 37 9.19 -24.90 5.75
N PRO A 38 9.14 -24.75 4.47
CA PRO A 38 10.35 -25.03 3.74
C PRO A 38 10.91 -23.74 3.14
N LYS A 39 12.00 -23.30 3.71
CA LYS A 39 13.05 -22.61 3.01
C LYS A 39 13.40 -23.38 1.74
N THR A 40 13.11 -22.85 0.63
CA THR A 40 13.85 -23.18 -0.58
C THR A 40 14.56 -21.93 -1.07
N THR A 41 15.72 -21.74 -0.48
CA THR A 41 16.83 -21.04 -1.11
C THR A 41 17.22 -21.82 -2.36
N THR A 42 16.65 -21.47 -3.47
CA THR A 42 17.26 -21.78 -4.76
C THR A 42 17.88 -20.50 -5.27
N LYS A 43 19.18 -20.40 -5.06
CA LYS A 43 20.06 -19.53 -5.83
C LYS A 43 19.93 -19.95 -7.29
N LYS A 44 19.14 -19.21 -8.04
CA LYS A 44 19.11 -19.30 -9.49
C LYS A 44 19.97 -18.19 -10.05
N PRO A 45 20.75 -18.46 -11.10
CA PRO A 45 21.76 -17.52 -11.58
C PRO A 45 21.15 -16.25 -12.13
N LEU A 46 21.88 -15.17 -12.00
CA LEU A 46 21.63 -13.80 -12.45
C LEU A 46 21.06 -13.74 -13.88
N MET A 47 19.79 -13.91 -14.02
CA MET A 47 19.07 -13.27 -15.10
C MET A 47 18.39 -12.06 -14.51
N LYS A 48 18.63 -10.89 -15.08
CA LYS A 48 17.99 -9.61 -14.75
C LYS A 48 16.49 -9.75 -14.96
N THR A 49 15.82 -10.37 -14.04
CA THR A 49 14.35 -10.44 -14.06
C THR A 49 13.83 -9.09 -13.59
N PRO A 50 13.00 -8.42 -14.38
CA PRO A 50 12.36 -7.19 -13.92
C PRO A 50 11.59 -7.51 -12.64
N GLU A 51 11.92 -6.82 -11.57
CA GLU A 51 11.19 -6.96 -10.32
C GLU A 51 9.81 -6.33 -10.46
N VAL A 52 8.80 -7.04 -10.01
CA VAL A 52 7.41 -6.58 -10.08
C VAL A 52 6.92 -6.26 -8.69
N VAL A 53 6.48 -5.03 -8.48
CA VAL A 53 5.88 -4.55 -7.24
C VAL A 53 4.38 -4.38 -7.46
N PHE A 54 3.59 -5.15 -6.72
CA PHE A 54 2.12 -5.04 -6.75
C PHE A 54 1.65 -3.97 -5.77
N ILE A 55 0.94 -2.98 -6.29
CA ILE A 55 0.39 -1.88 -5.52
C ILE A 55 -1.04 -2.22 -5.08
N GLY A 56 -1.31 -2.09 -3.81
CA GLY A 56 -2.61 -2.36 -3.18
C GLY A 56 -3.01 -1.26 -2.21
N ASN A 57 -3.43 -1.65 -1.01
CA ASN A 57 -4.05 -0.74 -0.03
C ASN A 57 -3.06 -0.09 0.96
N LYS A 58 -1.78 -0.39 0.86
CA LYS A 58 -0.78 0.22 1.76
C LYS A 58 -0.52 1.68 1.37
N PRO A 59 -0.02 2.51 2.29
CA PRO A 59 0.37 3.89 1.99
C PRO A 59 1.44 3.94 0.88
N PRO A 60 1.46 4.98 0.03
CA PRO A 60 2.42 5.12 -1.07
C PRO A 60 3.87 4.98 -0.62
N MET A 61 4.23 5.54 0.53
CA MET A 61 5.59 5.50 1.06
C MET A 61 6.10 4.08 1.32
N SER A 62 5.24 3.15 1.70
CA SER A 62 5.61 1.75 1.88
C SER A 62 6.10 1.10 0.58
N TYR A 63 5.47 1.46 -0.53
CA TYR A 63 5.88 0.98 -1.85
C TYR A 63 7.12 1.70 -2.37
N VAL A 64 7.25 3.01 -2.10
CA VAL A 64 8.46 3.77 -2.42
C VAL A 64 9.68 3.14 -1.73
N MET A 65 9.56 2.78 -0.45
CA MET A 65 10.62 2.08 0.27
C MET A 65 10.97 0.73 -0.35
N ALA A 66 9.98 -0.03 -0.79
CA ALA A 66 10.20 -1.30 -1.48
C ALA A 66 10.96 -1.09 -2.81
N VAL A 67 10.57 -0.11 -3.61
CA VAL A 67 11.25 0.28 -4.86
C VAL A 67 12.71 0.69 -4.58
N MET A 68 12.93 1.51 -3.55
CA MET A 68 14.27 1.93 -3.16
C MET A 68 15.14 0.75 -2.74
N THR A 69 14.61 -0.14 -1.93
CA THR A 69 15.33 -1.33 -1.47
C THR A 69 15.70 -2.24 -2.64
N ALA A 70 14.78 -2.48 -3.55
CA ALA A 70 15.03 -3.29 -4.73
C ALA A 70 16.12 -2.69 -5.65
N LEU A 71 16.08 -1.39 -5.88
CA LEU A 71 17.08 -0.68 -6.71
C LEU A 71 18.43 -0.49 -6.00
N SER A 72 18.44 -0.48 -4.66
CA SER A 72 19.67 -0.34 -3.88
C SER A 72 20.52 -1.61 -3.90
N SER A 73 19.94 -2.76 -4.18
CA SER A 73 20.66 -4.03 -4.32
C SER A 73 21.64 -4.04 -5.51
N GLY A 74 21.53 -3.08 -6.42
CA GLY A 74 22.38 -2.94 -7.61
C GLY A 74 22.20 -4.03 -8.68
N ALA A 75 21.44 -5.06 -8.36
CA ALA A 75 21.17 -6.17 -9.29
C ALA A 75 20.05 -5.85 -10.28
N ILE A 76 19.21 -4.86 -9.95
CA ILE A 76 17.99 -4.52 -10.68
C ILE A 76 18.12 -3.11 -11.23
N THR A 77 17.89 -2.97 -12.52
CA THR A 77 17.88 -1.69 -13.23
C THR A 77 16.48 -1.27 -13.68
N GLU A 78 15.55 -2.21 -13.67
CA GLU A 78 14.15 -2.00 -14.04
C GLU A 78 13.20 -2.57 -12.99
N ILE A 79 12.16 -1.81 -12.67
CA ILE A 79 11.07 -2.25 -11.79
C ILE A 79 9.75 -1.98 -12.48
N THR A 80 8.83 -2.94 -12.38
CA THR A 80 7.47 -2.79 -12.88
C THR A 80 6.50 -2.65 -11.72
N LEU A 81 5.79 -1.55 -11.64
CA LEU A 81 4.68 -1.34 -10.71
C LEU A 81 3.40 -1.84 -11.37
N LYS A 82 2.68 -2.73 -10.72
CA LYS A 82 1.38 -3.22 -11.19
C LYS A 82 0.28 -2.84 -10.21
N ALA A 83 -0.77 -2.22 -10.72
CA ALA A 83 -1.89 -1.77 -9.92
C ALA A 83 -3.23 -2.06 -10.61
N ARG A 84 -4.27 -2.22 -9.81
CA ARG A 84 -5.63 -2.48 -10.27
C ARG A 84 -6.65 -1.58 -9.59
N GLY A 85 -7.65 -1.13 -10.36
CA GLY A 85 -8.78 -0.36 -9.85
C GLY A 85 -8.34 0.84 -9.03
N ARG A 86 -8.71 0.87 -7.76
CA ARG A 86 -8.44 2.01 -6.87
C ARG A 86 -6.95 2.24 -6.57
N ALA A 87 -6.13 1.21 -6.71
CA ALA A 87 -4.70 1.30 -6.46
C ALA A 87 -3.91 1.98 -7.60
N ILE A 88 -4.56 2.25 -8.74
CA ILE A 88 -3.92 2.90 -9.90
C ILE A 88 -3.40 4.29 -9.54
N ALA A 89 -4.19 5.10 -8.85
CA ALA A 89 -3.76 6.42 -8.40
C ALA A 89 -2.53 6.32 -7.49
N THR A 90 -2.55 5.39 -6.54
CA THR A 90 -1.42 5.11 -5.65
C THR A 90 -0.16 4.71 -6.42
N ALA A 91 -0.29 3.93 -7.49
CA ALA A 91 0.86 3.53 -8.30
C ALA A 91 1.51 4.71 -9.02
N VAL A 92 0.71 5.66 -9.49
CA VAL A 92 1.21 6.91 -10.09
C VAL A 92 1.92 7.75 -9.02
N ASP A 93 1.33 7.92 -7.85
CA ASP A 93 1.94 8.64 -6.73
C ASP A 93 3.29 8.01 -6.33
N VAL A 94 3.36 6.68 -6.24
CA VAL A 94 4.60 5.96 -5.94
C VAL A 94 5.67 6.21 -6.99
N ALA A 95 5.32 6.16 -8.28
CA ALA A 95 6.25 6.41 -9.36
C ALA A 95 6.79 7.84 -9.32
N GLU A 96 5.92 8.84 -9.16
CA GLU A 96 6.29 10.25 -9.08
C GLU A 96 7.15 10.55 -7.85
N ILE A 97 6.77 10.04 -6.69
CA ILE A 97 7.55 10.23 -5.47
C ILE A 97 8.93 9.58 -5.59
N ALA A 98 8.99 8.36 -6.11
CA ALA A 98 10.26 7.65 -6.29
C ALA A 98 11.20 8.39 -7.25
N CYS A 99 10.69 8.83 -8.40
CA CYS A 99 11.49 9.50 -9.43
C CYS A 99 11.92 10.93 -9.02
N ASN A 100 11.00 11.69 -8.42
CA ASN A 100 11.25 13.12 -8.18
C ASN A 100 11.94 13.40 -6.84
N ARG A 101 11.69 12.57 -5.82
CA ARG A 101 12.20 12.84 -4.46
C ARG A 101 13.38 11.98 -4.05
N PHE A 102 13.37 10.71 -4.44
CA PHE A 102 14.34 9.76 -3.89
C PHE A 102 15.42 9.33 -4.87
N ILE A 103 15.06 9.04 -6.11
CA ILE A 103 15.99 8.47 -7.08
C ILE A 103 15.96 9.30 -8.36
N LYS A 104 16.83 10.30 -8.44
CA LYS A 104 16.91 11.22 -9.59
C LYS A 104 17.29 10.54 -10.90
N ASP A 105 17.93 9.39 -10.82
CA ASP A 105 18.32 8.58 -11.99
C ASP A 105 17.21 7.63 -12.45
N LEU A 106 16.08 7.60 -11.72
CA LEU A 106 14.93 6.79 -12.09
C LEU A 106 13.99 7.56 -13.00
N ARG A 107 13.51 6.90 -14.02
CA ARG A 107 12.53 7.47 -14.97
C ARG A 107 11.44 6.48 -15.30
N VAL A 108 10.31 6.98 -15.69
CA VAL A 108 9.25 6.17 -16.28
C VAL A 108 9.67 5.79 -17.70
N ALA A 109 9.88 4.50 -17.94
CA ALA A 109 10.27 3.98 -19.23
C ALA A 109 9.07 3.64 -20.12
N ALA A 110 8.01 3.08 -19.52
CA ALA A 110 6.79 2.75 -20.21
C ALA A 110 5.59 2.72 -19.25
N ILE A 111 4.43 2.98 -19.80
CA ILE A 111 3.14 2.84 -19.10
C ILE A 111 2.24 1.98 -19.97
N GLY A 112 1.68 0.94 -19.37
CA GLY A 112 0.68 0.08 -19.99
C GLY A 112 -0.64 0.15 -19.23
N ILE A 113 -1.73 0.24 -19.93
CA ILE A 113 -3.07 0.16 -19.35
C ILE A 113 -3.81 -1.04 -19.94
N GLY A 114 -4.67 -1.64 -19.13
CA GLY A 114 -5.45 -2.80 -19.57
C GLY A 114 -6.69 -2.99 -18.71
N THR A 115 -7.38 -4.06 -18.99
CA THR A 115 -8.54 -4.49 -18.20
C THR A 115 -8.37 -5.97 -17.85
N GLU A 116 -8.64 -6.29 -16.60
CA GLU A 116 -8.60 -7.65 -16.09
C GLU A 116 -9.97 -8.04 -15.56
N GLU A 117 -10.42 -9.23 -15.94
CA GLU A 117 -11.66 -9.78 -15.43
C GLU A 117 -11.41 -10.42 -14.06
N MET A 118 -12.09 -9.92 -13.05
CA MET A 118 -12.02 -10.43 -11.70
C MET A 118 -13.23 -11.28 -11.38
N PRO A 119 -13.06 -12.38 -10.63
CA PRO A 119 -14.18 -13.18 -10.19
C PRO A 119 -15.18 -12.32 -9.38
N ALA A 120 -16.42 -12.77 -9.37
CA ALA A 120 -17.48 -12.16 -8.59
C ALA A 120 -17.09 -12.12 -7.10
N ARG A 121 -17.48 -11.05 -6.40
CA ARG A 121 -17.37 -11.00 -4.95
C ARG A 121 -18.42 -11.90 -4.32
N GLU A 122 -18.17 -12.29 -3.08
CA GLU A 122 -19.17 -12.98 -2.27
C GLU A 122 -20.50 -12.22 -2.30
N GLY A 123 -21.54 -12.88 -2.80
CA GLY A 123 -22.88 -12.29 -2.97
C GLY A 123 -23.17 -11.70 -4.36
N GLU A 124 -22.21 -11.66 -5.27
CA GLU A 124 -22.41 -11.26 -6.66
C GLU A 124 -22.19 -12.44 -7.59
N ASN A 125 -23.12 -12.69 -8.49
CA ASN A 125 -23.03 -13.79 -9.47
C ASN A 125 -22.35 -13.38 -10.78
N LYS A 126 -21.78 -12.16 -10.85
CA LYS A 126 -21.21 -11.64 -12.10
C LYS A 126 -19.75 -11.27 -11.94
N ALA A 127 -18.92 -11.78 -12.83
CA ALA A 127 -17.54 -11.32 -12.98
C ALA A 127 -17.52 -9.82 -13.33
N ARG A 128 -16.52 -9.12 -12.84
CA ARG A 128 -16.38 -7.68 -13.04
C ARG A 128 -15.07 -7.34 -13.72
N ASN A 129 -15.13 -6.41 -14.62
CA ASN A 129 -13.94 -5.87 -15.26
C ASN A 129 -13.30 -4.80 -14.37
N VAL A 130 -11.99 -4.90 -14.17
CA VAL A 130 -11.21 -3.96 -13.38
C VAL A 130 -10.07 -3.42 -14.24
N SER A 131 -9.94 -2.11 -14.28
CA SER A 131 -8.83 -1.46 -14.98
C SER A 131 -7.50 -1.80 -14.32
N THR A 132 -6.48 -2.02 -15.10
CA THR A 132 -5.12 -2.30 -14.67
C THR A 132 -4.15 -1.27 -15.22
N LEU A 133 -3.10 -1.01 -14.45
CA LEU A 133 -2.00 -0.14 -14.83
C LEU A 133 -0.68 -0.84 -14.56
N GLU A 134 0.21 -0.78 -15.52
CA GLU A 134 1.62 -1.17 -15.38
C GLU A 134 2.52 0.02 -15.65
N ILE A 135 3.40 0.35 -14.73
CA ILE A 135 4.40 1.40 -14.88
C ILE A 135 5.78 0.76 -14.82
N LYS A 136 6.54 0.85 -15.87
CA LYS A 136 7.93 0.42 -15.89
C LYS A 136 8.83 1.59 -15.54
N LEU A 137 9.59 1.43 -14.48
CA LEU A 137 10.60 2.37 -14.02
C LEU A 137 11.97 1.81 -14.38
N ALA A 138 12.78 2.59 -15.03
CA ALA A 138 14.15 2.22 -15.39
C ALA A 138 15.14 3.25 -14.86
N LYS A 139 16.28 2.76 -14.40
CA LYS A 139 17.41 3.59 -14.01
C LYS A 139 18.16 4.04 -15.26
N LYS A 140 18.52 5.33 -15.28
CA LYS A 140 19.37 5.90 -16.36
C LYS A 140 20.75 5.29 -16.37
#